data_5bc83aa092ba79ba0d327368b12492c4
#
_entry.id   5bc83aa092ba79ba0d327368b12492c4
#
_cell.length_a   1.000
_cell.length_b   1.000
_cell.length_c   1.000
_cell.angle_alpha   90.00
_cell.angle_beta   90.00
_cell.angle_gamma   90.00
#
_symmetry.space_group_name_H-M   'P 1'
#
loop_
_entity.id
_entity.type
_entity.pdbx_description
1 polymer ?
#
loop_
_entity_poly.entity_id
_entity_poly.type
_entity_poly.pdbx_seq_one_letter_code
_entity_poly.pdbx_strand_id
1 'polypeptide(L)'
;MCLEHPEFRRLLNSTGFAKRILALIVDEAHCISQWGENFRKDYALLGTPRAFVPTKIPVLAASATLPPVVLAQVQKTLHMDSKSMFYVNRGTDRPNITWFVRRMKAAKSDLESLSFLLPLDESGSLLPLKQTLVFFDNIRVSLDAFNWFQEQLPIQMRDEVATYNSRRSAGSKRIVLKDFREGRVKILLTTEAAGMVSHEIVTNV
;
A
#
# COMPACT_ATOMS: atom_id res chain seq x y z
N MET A 1 -4.83 18.68 -9.23
CA MET A 1 -5.24 18.42 -7.84
C MET A 1 -5.82 19.66 -7.20
N CYS A 2 -6.53 19.51 -6.03
CA CYS A 2 -7.18 20.67 -5.39
C CYS A 2 -6.23 21.84 -5.10
N LEU A 3 -5.00 21.56 -4.68
CA LEU A 3 -4.02 22.59 -4.32
C LEU A 3 -3.54 23.46 -5.49
N GLU A 4 -3.59 22.94 -6.70
CA GLU A 4 -3.24 23.69 -7.90
C GLU A 4 -4.44 24.40 -8.54
N HIS A 5 -5.66 24.02 -8.11
CA HIS A 5 -6.88 24.59 -8.67
C HIS A 5 -7.08 26.04 -8.19
N PRO A 6 -7.18 27.02 -9.10
CA PRO A 6 -7.27 28.43 -8.73
C PRO A 6 -8.44 28.76 -7.81
N GLU A 7 -9.61 28.14 -8.05
CA GLU A 7 -10.81 28.33 -7.23
C GLU A 7 -10.62 27.82 -5.80
N PHE A 8 -9.92 26.67 -5.63
CA PHE A 8 -9.64 26.15 -4.31
C PHE A 8 -8.68 27.06 -3.53
N ARG A 9 -7.66 27.60 -4.19
CA ARG A 9 -6.76 28.59 -3.59
C ARG A 9 -7.53 29.86 -3.19
N ARG A 10 -8.43 30.34 -4.07
CA ARG A 10 -9.28 31.51 -3.77
C ARG A 10 -10.18 31.21 -2.56
N LEU A 11 -10.73 29.99 -2.46
CA LEU A 11 -11.54 29.59 -1.33
C LEU A 11 -10.73 29.57 -0.02
N LEU A 12 -9.53 28.99 -0.03
CA LEU A 12 -8.62 28.98 1.14
C LEU A 12 -8.26 30.40 1.61
N ASN A 13 -8.10 31.35 0.67
CA ASN A 13 -7.80 32.74 0.97
C ASN A 13 -9.02 33.53 1.46
N SER A 14 -10.23 32.97 1.35
CA SER A 14 -11.41 33.67 1.82
C SER A 14 -11.52 33.60 3.34
N THR A 15 -11.68 34.74 3.98
CA THR A 15 -11.82 34.85 5.44
C THR A 15 -13.00 34.05 6.00
N GLY A 16 -14.08 33.92 5.22
CA GLY A 16 -15.27 33.16 5.58
C GLY A 16 -14.99 31.66 5.62
N PHE A 17 -14.23 31.12 4.66
CA PHE A 17 -13.88 29.70 4.60
C PHE A 17 -12.77 29.35 5.61
N ALA A 18 -11.73 30.18 5.71
CA ALA A 18 -10.63 29.97 6.64
C ALA A 18 -11.11 29.84 8.10
N LYS A 19 -12.13 30.59 8.49
CA LYS A 19 -12.75 30.51 9.83
C LYS A 19 -13.53 29.22 10.08
N ARG A 20 -13.86 28.45 9.04
CA ARG A 20 -14.60 27.19 9.14
C ARG A 20 -13.69 25.98 9.16
N ILE A 21 -12.40 26.15 8.87
CA ILE A 21 -11.41 25.04 8.92
C ILE A 21 -11.15 24.75 10.41
N LEU A 22 -11.46 23.53 10.82
CA LEU A 22 -11.28 23.07 12.21
C LEU A 22 -9.95 22.36 12.43
N ALA A 23 -9.45 21.65 11.41
CA ALA A 23 -8.18 20.94 11.45
C ALA A 23 -7.62 20.75 10.05
N LEU A 24 -6.31 20.56 9.95
CA LEU A 24 -5.61 20.07 8.76
C LEU A 24 -5.14 18.63 9.06
N ILE A 25 -5.65 17.67 8.29
CA ILE A 25 -5.28 16.26 8.45
C ILE A 25 -4.51 15.82 7.21
N VAL A 26 -3.29 15.33 7.42
CA VAL A 26 -2.42 14.78 6.37
C VAL A 26 -2.22 13.31 6.66
N ASP A 27 -2.89 12.48 5.88
CA ASP A 27 -2.66 11.03 5.89
C ASP A 27 -1.50 10.66 4.98
N GLU A 28 -0.86 9.52 5.24
CA GLU A 28 0.36 9.07 4.53
C GLU A 28 1.45 10.16 4.49
N ALA A 29 1.65 10.84 5.62
CA ALA A 29 2.55 11.99 5.71
C ALA A 29 4.00 11.67 5.31
N HIS A 30 4.42 10.38 5.33
CA HIS A 30 5.73 9.95 4.84
C HIS A 30 5.95 10.30 3.35
N CYS A 31 4.88 10.41 2.56
CA CYS A 31 4.95 10.80 1.14
C CYS A 31 5.52 12.22 0.94
N ILE A 32 5.50 13.07 1.95
CA ILE A 32 6.15 14.40 1.90
C ILE A 32 7.64 14.27 1.61
N SER A 33 8.30 13.26 2.19
CA SER A 33 9.73 13.04 2.03
C SER A 33 10.10 12.16 0.84
N GLN A 34 9.42 11.04 0.69
CA GLN A 34 9.86 9.97 -0.22
C GLN A 34 9.41 10.17 -1.66
N TRP A 35 8.30 10.90 -1.89
CA TRP A 35 7.58 10.91 -3.15
C TRP A 35 7.37 12.32 -3.71
N GLY A 36 7.72 13.35 -2.94
CA GLY A 36 7.48 14.74 -3.32
C GLY A 36 8.27 15.19 -4.55
N GLU A 37 9.42 14.57 -4.86
CA GLU A 37 10.25 14.99 -5.97
C GLU A 37 9.87 14.33 -7.31
N ASN A 38 9.45 13.06 -7.34
CA ASN A 38 9.29 12.31 -8.60
C ASN A 38 7.91 11.73 -8.87
N PHE A 39 7.12 11.32 -7.87
CA PHE A 39 5.86 10.59 -8.11
C PHE A 39 4.60 11.34 -7.70
N ARG A 40 4.62 12.05 -6.56
CA ARG A 40 3.49 12.85 -6.06
C ARG A 40 3.97 14.23 -5.62
N LYS A 41 4.32 15.07 -6.58
CA LYS A 41 4.78 16.45 -6.38
C LYS A 41 3.85 17.26 -5.46
N ASP A 42 2.60 16.87 -5.39
CA ASP A 42 1.57 17.50 -4.56
C ASP A 42 1.83 17.35 -3.06
N TYR A 43 2.46 16.25 -2.60
CA TYR A 43 2.83 16.10 -1.19
C TYR A 43 3.94 17.09 -0.78
N ALA A 44 4.86 17.42 -1.69
CA ALA A 44 5.85 18.46 -1.45
C ALA A 44 5.21 19.87 -1.28
N LEU A 45 4.04 20.07 -1.89
CA LEU A 45 3.29 21.33 -1.82
C LEU A 45 2.40 21.44 -0.58
N LEU A 46 2.31 20.43 0.30
CA LEU A 46 1.43 20.47 1.48
C LEU A 46 1.82 21.52 2.52
N GLY A 47 3.04 22.05 2.48
CA GLY A 47 3.41 23.25 3.23
C GLY A 47 2.65 24.50 2.79
N THR A 48 2.23 24.55 1.53
CA THR A 48 1.50 25.72 0.97
C THR A 48 0.13 25.91 1.63
N PRO A 49 -0.77 24.88 1.72
CA PRO A 49 -2.03 25.04 2.46
C PRO A 49 -1.83 25.47 3.91
N ARG A 50 -0.76 25.01 4.54
CA ARG A 50 -0.44 25.40 5.93
C ARG A 50 -0.23 26.90 6.07
N ALA A 51 0.35 27.55 5.06
CA ALA A 51 0.55 29.02 5.04
C ALA A 51 -0.79 29.80 4.92
N PHE A 52 -1.83 29.20 4.35
CA PHE A 52 -3.15 29.82 4.19
C PHE A 52 -4.12 29.50 5.34
N VAL A 53 -3.79 28.49 6.14
CA VAL A 53 -4.62 28.08 7.28
C VAL A 53 -4.18 28.85 8.53
N PRO A 54 -5.10 29.41 9.34
CA PRO A 54 -4.75 30.11 10.56
C PRO A 54 -3.83 29.28 11.47
N THR A 55 -2.83 29.93 12.06
CA THR A 55 -1.78 29.25 12.86
C THR A 55 -2.31 28.47 14.06
N LYS A 56 -3.50 28.86 14.58
CA LYS A 56 -4.17 28.22 15.72
C LYS A 56 -4.88 26.89 15.36
N ILE A 57 -5.02 26.58 14.07
CA ILE A 57 -5.71 25.34 13.66
C ILE A 57 -4.79 24.14 13.88
N PRO A 58 -5.26 23.09 14.57
CA PRO A 58 -4.48 21.90 14.80
C PRO A 58 -4.14 21.18 13.49
N VAL A 59 -2.92 20.64 13.42
CA VAL A 59 -2.43 19.83 12.30
C VAL A 59 -2.18 18.42 12.80
N LEU A 60 -2.80 17.45 12.16
CA LEU A 60 -2.54 16.02 12.37
C LEU A 60 -1.79 15.47 11.16
N ALA A 61 -0.62 14.90 11.38
CA ALA A 61 0.10 14.11 10.39
C ALA A 61 0.09 12.64 10.84
N ALA A 62 -0.47 11.77 10.01
CA ALA A 62 -0.55 10.35 10.28
C ALA A 62 0.24 9.56 9.22
N SER A 63 0.89 8.48 9.64
CA SER A 63 1.56 7.55 8.75
C SER A 63 1.84 6.24 9.47
N ALA A 64 1.82 5.13 8.73
CA ALA A 64 2.22 3.82 9.25
C ALA A 64 3.74 3.75 9.52
N THR A 65 4.54 4.55 8.79
CA THR A 65 6.00 4.52 8.87
C THR A 65 6.56 5.95 8.85
N LEU A 66 7.18 6.37 9.95
CA LEU A 66 7.83 7.68 10.07
C LEU A 66 9.23 7.50 10.70
N PRO A 67 10.24 7.10 9.89
CA PRO A 67 11.63 7.12 10.35
C PRO A 67 12.02 8.54 10.82
N PRO A 68 12.96 8.69 11.77
CA PRO A 68 13.29 9.99 12.36
C PRO A 68 13.61 11.09 11.34
N VAL A 69 14.30 10.76 10.26
CA VAL A 69 14.63 11.70 9.17
C VAL A 69 13.37 12.17 8.46
N VAL A 70 12.45 11.26 8.16
CA VAL A 70 11.16 11.57 7.50
C VAL A 70 10.28 12.39 8.42
N LEU A 71 10.22 12.04 9.72
CA LEU A 71 9.48 12.80 10.72
C LEU A 71 9.97 14.25 10.79
N ALA A 72 11.29 14.47 10.85
CA ALA A 72 11.85 15.81 10.88
C ALA A 72 11.47 16.63 9.63
N GLN A 73 11.45 16.00 8.45
CA GLN A 73 11.05 16.65 7.22
C GLN A 73 9.53 16.99 7.20
N VAL A 74 8.69 16.07 7.68
CA VAL A 74 7.24 16.30 7.82
C VAL A 74 6.98 17.47 8.76
N GLN A 75 7.62 17.49 9.92
CA GLN A 75 7.52 18.60 10.89
C GLN A 75 7.90 19.94 10.27
N LYS A 76 9.04 19.97 9.55
CA LYS A 76 9.52 21.16 8.86
C LYS A 76 8.53 21.65 7.80
N THR A 77 8.04 20.74 6.94
CA THR A 77 7.14 21.08 5.83
C THR A 77 5.78 21.55 6.32
N LEU A 78 5.25 20.93 7.37
CA LEU A 78 3.95 21.28 7.94
C LEU A 78 4.03 22.36 9.04
N HIS A 79 5.22 22.94 9.27
CA HIS A 79 5.47 23.93 10.32
C HIS A 79 4.97 23.48 11.70
N MET A 80 5.24 22.20 12.05
CA MET A 80 4.89 21.65 13.35
C MET A 80 6.00 21.94 14.36
N ASP A 81 5.65 22.54 15.50
CA ASP A 81 6.61 22.80 16.56
C ASP A 81 6.83 21.53 17.39
N SER A 82 8.04 20.98 17.35
CA SER A 82 8.43 19.77 18.06
C SER A 82 8.30 19.86 19.61
N LYS A 83 8.30 21.08 20.16
CA LYS A 83 8.19 21.31 21.62
C LYS A 83 6.74 21.29 22.11
N SER A 84 5.79 21.67 21.25
CA SER A 84 4.35 21.73 21.58
C SER A 84 3.52 20.63 20.93
N MET A 85 4.16 19.76 20.13
CA MET A 85 3.52 18.69 19.38
C MET A 85 3.20 17.51 20.32
N PHE A 86 1.98 16.99 20.19
CA PHE A 86 1.65 15.66 20.74
C PHE A 86 2.10 14.59 19.77
N TYR A 87 3.01 13.72 20.19
CA TYR A 87 3.57 12.65 19.36
C TYR A 87 3.21 11.27 19.91
N VAL A 88 2.60 10.45 19.07
CA VAL A 88 2.28 9.06 19.39
C VAL A 88 3.02 8.14 18.42
N ASN A 89 3.89 7.30 18.94
CA ASN A 89 4.52 6.21 18.22
C ASN A 89 4.13 4.88 18.88
N ARG A 90 3.33 4.10 18.17
CA ARG A 90 2.89 2.77 18.66
C ARG A 90 3.85 1.65 18.27
N GLY A 91 4.97 1.99 17.65
CA GLY A 91 5.91 1.02 17.10
C GLY A 91 5.40 0.41 15.78
N THR A 92 6.30 -0.34 15.16
CA THR A 92 6.02 -1.10 13.93
C THR A 92 6.08 -2.61 14.19
N ASP A 93 6.34 -3.00 15.44
CA ASP A 93 6.38 -4.40 15.83
C ASP A 93 4.98 -5.02 15.77
N ARG A 94 4.90 -6.14 15.09
CA ARG A 94 3.68 -6.93 14.88
C ARG A 94 3.98 -8.36 15.31
N PRO A 95 3.75 -8.73 16.57
CA PRO A 95 4.15 -10.03 17.13
C PRO A 95 3.46 -11.23 16.44
N ASN A 96 2.37 -10.98 15.72
CA ASN A 96 1.67 -11.97 14.91
C ASN A 96 2.22 -12.11 13.48
N ILE A 97 3.28 -11.38 13.11
CA ILE A 97 3.91 -11.44 11.78
C ILE A 97 5.33 -11.93 11.94
N THR A 98 5.64 -13.07 11.30
CA THR A 98 6.99 -13.61 11.24
C THR A 98 7.63 -13.22 9.92
N TRP A 99 8.77 -12.54 9.98
CA TRP A 99 9.56 -12.15 8.82
C TRP A 99 10.50 -13.28 8.42
N PHE A 100 10.57 -13.56 7.12
CA PHE A 100 11.44 -14.57 6.57
C PHE A 100 12.05 -14.09 5.25
N VAL A 101 13.36 -14.32 5.05
CA VAL A 101 14.07 -13.96 3.82
C VAL A 101 14.57 -15.22 3.13
N ARG A 102 14.21 -15.41 1.87
CA ARG A 102 14.71 -16.48 1.02
C ARG A 102 15.57 -15.91 -0.11
N ARG A 103 16.72 -16.51 -0.33
CA ARG A 103 17.58 -16.15 -1.46
C ARG A 103 17.03 -16.81 -2.73
N MET A 104 16.86 -16.03 -3.78
CA MET A 104 16.58 -16.53 -5.12
C MET A 104 17.84 -17.19 -5.69
N LYS A 105 17.69 -18.26 -6.46
CA LYS A 105 18.83 -19.00 -7.08
C LYS A 105 19.33 -18.33 -8.34
N ALA A 106 18.48 -17.63 -9.08
CA ALA A 106 18.79 -16.93 -10.31
C ALA A 106 18.24 -15.50 -10.30
N ALA A 107 18.38 -14.76 -11.42
CA ALA A 107 17.92 -13.37 -11.54
C ALA A 107 16.39 -13.24 -11.51
N LYS A 108 15.88 -12.03 -11.75
CA LYS A 108 14.46 -11.58 -11.63
C LYS A 108 13.37 -12.49 -12.24
N SER A 109 13.72 -13.49 -13.03
CA SER A 109 12.80 -14.46 -13.67
C SER A 109 12.83 -15.85 -13.04
N ASP A 110 13.41 -15.99 -11.84
CA ASP A 110 13.46 -17.28 -11.13
C ASP A 110 12.11 -17.62 -10.51
N LEU A 111 11.19 -18.09 -11.34
CA LEU A 111 9.87 -18.54 -10.90
C LEU A 111 9.92 -19.82 -10.08
N GLU A 112 10.95 -20.63 -10.23
CA GLU A 112 11.20 -21.81 -9.40
C GLU A 112 11.34 -21.45 -7.92
N SER A 113 11.77 -20.23 -7.62
CA SER A 113 11.80 -19.73 -6.25
C SER A 113 10.42 -19.65 -5.58
N LEU A 114 9.33 -19.76 -6.35
CA LEU A 114 7.95 -19.82 -5.85
C LEU A 114 7.48 -21.25 -5.50
N SER A 115 8.28 -22.27 -5.79
CA SER A 115 7.92 -23.69 -5.56
C SER A 115 7.53 -24.01 -4.12
N PHE A 116 8.04 -23.24 -3.15
CA PHE A 116 7.66 -23.40 -1.73
C PHE A 116 6.18 -23.08 -1.44
N LEU A 117 5.48 -22.42 -2.36
CA LEU A 117 4.04 -22.17 -2.27
C LEU A 117 3.21 -23.38 -2.71
N LEU A 118 3.87 -24.41 -3.26
CA LEU A 118 3.29 -25.68 -3.68
C LEU A 118 3.70 -26.76 -2.67
N PRO A 119 3.01 -26.86 -1.52
CA PRO A 119 3.41 -27.82 -0.49
C PRO A 119 3.13 -29.24 -0.97
N LEU A 120 4.13 -30.12 -0.83
CA LEU A 120 4.03 -31.54 -1.15
C LEU A 120 4.04 -32.34 0.15
N ASP A 121 3.32 -33.46 0.17
CA ASP A 121 3.42 -34.45 1.22
C ASP A 121 4.64 -35.38 1.03
N GLU A 122 4.84 -36.32 1.93
CA GLU A 122 5.94 -37.29 1.86
C GLU A 122 5.89 -38.22 0.63
N SER A 123 4.71 -38.36 0.01
CA SER A 123 4.50 -39.11 -1.23
C SER A 123 4.77 -38.28 -2.48
N GLY A 124 5.02 -36.97 -2.36
CA GLY A 124 5.16 -36.05 -3.46
C GLY A 124 3.81 -35.55 -4.02
N SER A 125 2.70 -35.84 -3.33
CA SER A 125 1.38 -35.35 -3.72
C SER A 125 1.18 -33.90 -3.22
N LEU A 126 0.49 -33.08 -4.03
CA LEU A 126 0.24 -31.69 -3.69
C LEU A 126 -0.79 -31.57 -2.56
N LEU A 127 -0.41 -30.90 -1.50
CA LEU A 127 -1.30 -30.53 -0.39
C LEU A 127 -2.16 -29.32 -0.76
N PRO A 128 -3.27 -29.05 -0.03
CA PRO A 128 -4.08 -27.86 -0.24
C PRO A 128 -3.26 -26.57 -0.16
N LEU A 129 -3.49 -25.65 -1.10
CA LEU A 129 -2.81 -24.37 -1.13
C LEU A 129 -3.20 -23.51 0.07
N LYS A 130 -2.23 -22.78 0.61
CA LYS A 130 -2.47 -21.80 1.66
C LYS A 130 -2.82 -20.43 1.07
N GLN A 131 -3.69 -19.70 1.76
CA GLN A 131 -4.03 -18.36 1.35
C GLN A 131 -2.81 -17.45 1.39
N THR A 132 -2.41 -16.92 0.24
CA THR A 132 -1.14 -16.23 0.04
C THR A 132 -1.28 -15.06 -0.92
N LEU A 133 -0.70 -13.92 -0.55
CA LEU A 133 -0.51 -12.77 -1.43
C LEU A 133 0.94 -12.73 -1.90
N VAL A 134 1.15 -12.69 -3.22
CA VAL A 134 2.48 -12.56 -3.81
C VAL A 134 2.57 -11.24 -4.55
N PHE A 135 3.50 -10.37 -4.14
CA PHE A 135 3.71 -9.06 -4.74
C PHE A 135 4.85 -9.09 -5.74
N PHE A 136 4.62 -8.45 -6.89
CA PHE A 136 5.59 -8.29 -7.97
C PHE A 136 5.75 -6.81 -8.31
N ASP A 137 6.95 -6.38 -8.62
CA ASP A 137 7.23 -5.02 -9.09
C ASP A 137 6.69 -4.76 -10.50
N ASN A 138 6.46 -5.83 -11.28
CA ASN A 138 6.10 -5.74 -12.68
C ASN A 138 4.90 -6.66 -13.02
N ILE A 139 3.91 -6.10 -13.70
CA ILE A 139 2.71 -6.84 -14.17
C ILE A 139 3.10 -8.02 -15.06
N ARG A 140 4.11 -7.87 -15.94
CA ARG A 140 4.55 -8.96 -16.84
C ARG A 140 5.05 -10.16 -16.03
N VAL A 141 5.92 -9.91 -15.04
CA VAL A 141 6.43 -10.97 -14.17
C VAL A 141 5.30 -11.67 -13.39
N SER A 142 4.29 -10.91 -12.95
CA SER A 142 3.13 -11.51 -12.28
C SER A 142 2.30 -12.41 -13.21
N LEU A 143 2.24 -12.11 -14.52
CA LEU A 143 1.57 -12.95 -15.51
C LEU A 143 2.41 -14.18 -15.86
N ASP A 144 3.73 -14.02 -15.97
CA ASP A 144 4.64 -15.15 -16.17
C ASP A 144 4.55 -16.13 -14.97
N ALA A 145 4.48 -15.61 -13.77
CA ALA A 145 4.26 -16.40 -12.56
C ALA A 145 2.89 -17.11 -12.58
N PHE A 146 1.84 -16.43 -13.03
CA PHE A 146 0.53 -17.05 -13.19
C PHE A 146 0.58 -18.24 -14.16
N ASN A 147 1.19 -18.09 -15.32
CA ASN A 147 1.36 -19.17 -16.28
C ASN A 147 2.16 -20.32 -15.70
N TRP A 148 3.25 -20.01 -14.97
CA TRP A 148 4.04 -21.03 -14.28
C TRP A 148 3.18 -21.83 -13.29
N PHE A 149 2.36 -21.18 -12.44
CA PHE A 149 1.44 -21.90 -11.55
C PHE A 149 0.43 -22.75 -12.32
N GLN A 150 -0.09 -22.26 -13.46
CA GLN A 150 -1.01 -23.03 -14.29
C GLN A 150 -0.37 -24.31 -14.87
N GLU A 151 0.93 -24.30 -15.09
CA GLU A 151 1.70 -25.48 -15.55
C GLU A 151 2.01 -26.44 -14.40
N GLN A 152 2.31 -25.93 -13.22
CA GLN A 152 2.67 -26.74 -12.04
C GLN A 152 1.45 -27.38 -11.35
N LEU A 153 0.27 -26.75 -11.45
CA LEU A 153 -0.92 -27.19 -10.72
C LEU A 153 -1.79 -28.17 -11.51
N PRO A 154 -2.35 -29.19 -10.82
CA PRO A 154 -3.42 -30.02 -11.38
C PRO A 154 -4.60 -29.16 -11.83
N ILE A 155 -5.30 -29.59 -12.88
CA ILE A 155 -6.38 -28.81 -13.50
C ILE A 155 -7.45 -28.37 -12.50
N GLN A 156 -7.74 -29.19 -11.48
CA GLN A 156 -8.74 -28.90 -10.45
C GLN A 156 -8.36 -27.76 -9.50
N MET A 157 -7.06 -27.44 -9.39
CA MET A 157 -6.55 -26.40 -8.49
C MET A 157 -6.14 -25.13 -9.21
N ARG A 158 -6.21 -25.09 -10.53
CA ARG A 158 -5.77 -23.92 -11.33
C ARG A 158 -6.58 -22.67 -11.06
N ASP A 159 -7.86 -22.83 -10.75
CA ASP A 159 -8.75 -21.71 -10.42
C ASP A 159 -8.48 -21.11 -9.02
N GLU A 160 -7.67 -21.81 -8.19
CA GLU A 160 -7.24 -21.31 -6.89
C GLU A 160 -6.13 -20.23 -6.99
N VAL A 161 -5.60 -19.99 -8.19
CA VAL A 161 -4.61 -18.94 -8.46
C VAL A 161 -5.19 -17.87 -9.35
N ALA A 162 -5.05 -16.61 -8.94
CA ALA A 162 -5.54 -15.48 -9.73
C ALA A 162 -4.54 -14.32 -9.74
N THR A 163 -4.70 -13.41 -10.70
CA THR A 163 -3.91 -12.17 -10.78
C THR A 163 -4.74 -10.97 -10.39
N TYR A 164 -4.11 -9.96 -9.77
CA TYR A 164 -4.72 -8.68 -9.46
C TYR A 164 -3.75 -7.54 -9.82
N ASN A 165 -4.10 -6.73 -10.80
CA ASN A 165 -3.25 -5.63 -11.26
C ASN A 165 -4.07 -4.44 -11.78
N SER A 166 -3.42 -3.32 -12.06
CA SER A 166 -4.07 -2.08 -12.50
C SER A 166 -4.80 -2.19 -13.84
N ARG A 167 -4.39 -3.11 -14.71
CA ARG A 167 -4.99 -3.30 -16.05
C ARG A 167 -6.31 -4.07 -16.04
N ARG A 168 -6.67 -4.74 -14.93
CA ARG A 168 -7.96 -5.40 -14.81
C ARG A 168 -9.09 -4.39 -14.63
N SER A 169 -10.26 -4.69 -15.19
CA SER A 169 -11.46 -3.88 -14.98
C SER A 169 -11.88 -3.88 -13.50
N ALA A 170 -12.58 -2.83 -13.08
CA ALA A 170 -13.08 -2.71 -11.71
C ALA A 170 -13.99 -3.90 -11.29
N GLY A 171 -14.81 -4.40 -12.23
CA GLY A 171 -15.65 -5.57 -12.00
C GLY A 171 -14.85 -6.84 -11.75
N SER A 172 -13.83 -7.11 -12.61
CA SER A 172 -12.94 -8.27 -12.46
C SER A 172 -12.14 -8.19 -11.13
N LYS A 173 -11.66 -7.01 -10.77
CA LYS A 173 -10.95 -6.81 -9.50
C LYS A 173 -11.83 -7.16 -8.29
N ARG A 174 -13.09 -6.72 -8.30
CA ARG A 174 -14.05 -6.97 -7.23
C ARG A 174 -14.35 -8.46 -7.06
N ILE A 175 -14.53 -9.18 -8.17
CA ILE A 175 -14.78 -10.63 -8.16
C ILE A 175 -13.58 -11.37 -7.57
N VAL A 176 -12.38 -11.11 -8.07
CA VAL A 176 -11.15 -11.79 -7.61
C VAL A 176 -10.89 -11.54 -6.13
N LEU A 177 -11.08 -10.32 -5.65
CA LEU A 177 -10.93 -10.01 -4.22
C LEU A 177 -11.96 -10.73 -3.37
N LYS A 178 -13.21 -10.82 -3.83
CA LYS A 178 -14.25 -11.58 -3.17
C LYS A 178 -13.86 -13.07 -3.08
N ASP A 179 -13.43 -13.66 -4.21
CA ASP A 179 -13.03 -15.07 -4.27
C ASP A 179 -11.82 -15.36 -3.37
N PHE A 180 -10.88 -14.41 -3.29
CA PHE A 180 -9.75 -14.53 -2.38
C PHE A 180 -10.20 -14.46 -0.91
N ARG A 181 -11.06 -13.52 -0.53
CA ARG A 181 -11.60 -13.42 0.85
C ARG A 181 -12.38 -14.66 1.27
N GLU A 182 -13.17 -15.23 0.35
CA GLU A 182 -13.95 -16.44 0.58
C GLU A 182 -13.14 -17.73 0.47
N GLY A 183 -11.83 -17.61 0.18
CA GLY A 183 -10.92 -18.74 0.09
C GLY A 183 -11.10 -19.63 -1.13
N ARG A 184 -11.82 -19.19 -2.16
CA ARG A 184 -11.86 -19.86 -3.47
C ARG A 184 -10.56 -19.65 -4.23
N VAL A 185 -10.04 -18.44 -4.23
CA VAL A 185 -8.67 -18.14 -4.67
C VAL A 185 -7.76 -18.26 -3.46
N LYS A 186 -6.72 -19.05 -3.56
CA LYS A 186 -5.71 -19.28 -2.51
C LYS A 186 -4.45 -18.45 -2.74
N ILE A 187 -3.98 -18.35 -3.97
CA ILE A 187 -2.80 -17.56 -4.30
C ILE A 187 -3.20 -16.38 -5.17
N LEU A 188 -3.02 -15.18 -4.66
CA LEU A 188 -3.29 -13.95 -5.38
C LEU A 188 -1.98 -13.26 -5.77
N LEU A 189 -1.67 -13.28 -7.08
CA LEU A 189 -0.49 -12.67 -7.67
C LEU A 189 -0.80 -11.20 -8.01
N THR A 190 -0.12 -10.27 -7.39
CA THR A 190 -0.46 -8.86 -7.46
C THR A 190 0.74 -7.95 -7.66
N THR A 191 0.47 -6.70 -7.97
CA THR A 191 1.44 -5.61 -7.90
C THR A 191 1.02 -4.65 -6.77
N GLU A 192 1.72 -3.54 -6.57
CA GLU A 192 1.33 -2.50 -5.59
C GLU A 192 -0.14 -2.04 -5.71
N ALA A 193 -0.81 -2.36 -6.83
CA ALA A 193 -2.23 -2.08 -6.99
C ALA A 193 -3.12 -2.72 -5.90
N ALA A 194 -2.66 -3.77 -5.23
CA ALA A 194 -3.34 -4.35 -4.06
C ALA A 194 -2.88 -3.75 -2.73
N GLY A 195 -1.76 -3.04 -2.70
CA GLY A 195 -1.24 -2.41 -1.47
C GLY A 195 -2.23 -1.42 -0.86
N MET A 196 -2.97 -0.68 -1.70
CA MET A 196 -4.04 0.22 -1.26
C MET A 196 -5.33 -0.51 -0.81
N VAL A 197 -5.48 -1.79 -1.15
CA VAL A 197 -6.66 -2.62 -0.86
C VAL A 197 -6.35 -3.64 0.25
N SER A 198 -5.09 -3.76 0.64
CA SER A 198 -4.63 -4.75 1.63
C SER A 198 -5.29 -4.56 3.00
N HIS A 199 -5.64 -3.34 3.40
CA HIS A 199 -6.45 -3.11 4.60
C HIS A 199 -7.81 -3.82 4.55
N GLU A 200 -8.43 -3.88 3.38
CA GLU A 200 -9.68 -4.62 3.21
C GLU A 200 -9.49 -6.15 3.10
N ILE A 201 -8.28 -6.59 2.74
CA ILE A 201 -7.98 -8.03 2.53
C ILE A 201 -7.58 -8.70 3.86
N VAL A 202 -6.89 -7.99 4.75
CA VAL A 202 -6.26 -8.56 5.95
C VAL A 202 -7.14 -8.46 7.21
N THR A 203 -8.22 -7.70 7.20
CA THR A 203 -9.07 -7.46 8.40
C THR A 203 -10.00 -8.60 8.77
N ASN A 204 -10.00 -9.73 8.03
CA ASN A 204 -10.88 -10.87 8.29
C ASN A 204 -10.13 -12.23 8.39
N VAL A 205 -8.88 -12.24 8.82
CA VAL A 205 -8.15 -13.48 9.14
C VAL A 205 -7.83 -13.50 10.63
#